data_7d1dad243b51e1346264f5f5dea7739c
#
_entry.id   7d1dad243b51e1346264f5f5dea7739c
#
_cell.length_a   1.000
_cell.length_b   1.000
_cell.length_c   1.000
_cell.angle_alpha   90.00
_cell.angle_beta   90.00
_cell.angle_gamma   90.00
#
_symmetry.space_group_name_H-M   'P 1'
#
loop_
_entity.id
_entity.type
_entity.pdbx_description
1 polymer ?
#
loop_
_entity_poly.entity_id
_entity_poly.type
_entity_poly.pdbx_seq_one_letter_code
_entity_poly.pdbx_strand_id
1 'polypeptide(L)' 'MDKYEAVKHLIEQGKDATLEDGVVMLRSRATGTALDKEYKTMKKDLKAAGYNGSLGIRGVKQGASV' A
#
# COMPACT_ATOMS: atom_id res chain seq x y z
N MET A 1 -9.66 12.56 3.06
CA MET A 1 -9.51 11.17 3.55
C MET A 1 -8.34 11.12 4.50
N ASP A 2 -8.53 10.59 5.69
CA ASP A 2 -7.45 10.45 6.64
C ASP A 2 -6.74 9.09 6.45
N LYS A 3 -5.69 8.86 7.23
CA LYS A 3 -4.88 7.64 7.08
C LYS A 3 -5.67 6.36 7.39
N TYR A 4 -6.62 6.43 8.30
CA TYR A 4 -7.44 5.26 8.63
C TYR A 4 -8.38 4.92 7.48
N GLU A 5 -8.95 5.93 6.87
CA GLU A 5 -9.81 5.75 5.72
C GLU A 5 -9.02 5.24 4.52
N ALA A 6 -7.78 5.69 4.37
CA ALA A 6 -6.91 5.23 3.28
C ALA A 6 -6.62 3.73 3.42
N VAL A 7 -6.32 3.28 4.64
CA VAL A 7 -6.10 1.84 4.88
C VAL A 7 -7.36 1.06 4.56
N LYS A 8 -8.50 1.53 5.02
CA LYS A 8 -9.78 0.87 4.77
C LYS A 8 -10.06 0.78 3.27
N HIS A 9 -9.80 1.86 2.55
CA HIS A 9 -10.00 1.92 1.11
C HIS A 9 -9.16 0.85 0.39
N LEU A 10 -7.90 0.70 0.80
CA LEU A 10 -7.03 -0.31 0.21
C LEU A 10 -7.48 -1.73 0.55
N ILE A 11 -7.92 -1.95 1.79
CA ILE A 11 -8.41 -3.26 2.20
C ILE A 11 -9.67 -3.63 1.40
N GLU A 12 -10.54 -2.68 1.17
CA GLU A 12 -11.74 -2.91 0.38
C GLU A 12 -11.44 -3.26 -1.08
N GLN A 13 -10.26 -2.87 -1.55
CA GLN A 13 -9.79 -3.23 -2.89
C GLN A 13 -9.06 -4.56 -2.92
N GLY A 14 -9.02 -5.27 -1.81
CA GLY A 14 -8.33 -6.55 -1.73
C GLY A 14 -6.83 -6.42 -1.49
N LYS A 15 -6.38 -5.25 -1.08
CA LYS A 15 -4.97 -5.04 -0.77
C LYS A 15 -4.68 -5.33 0.69
N ASP A 16 -3.41 -5.66 0.99
CA ASP A 16 -2.96 -5.90 2.35
C ASP A 16 -2.31 -4.61 2.86
N ALA A 17 -3.10 -3.78 3.52
CA ALA A 17 -2.64 -2.49 4.02
C ALA A 17 -2.77 -2.38 5.52
N THR A 18 -1.88 -1.61 6.13
CA THR A 18 -1.87 -1.38 7.57
C THR A 18 -1.24 -0.03 7.86
N LEU A 19 -1.30 0.40 9.11
CA LEU A 19 -0.60 1.60 9.56
C LEU A 19 0.65 1.20 10.32
N GLU A 20 1.78 1.78 9.94
CA GLU A 20 3.04 1.58 10.64
C GLU A 20 3.62 2.96 10.95
N ASP A 21 3.67 3.28 12.22
CA ASP A 21 4.15 4.59 12.70
C ASP A 21 3.44 5.76 12.01
N GLY A 22 2.13 5.63 11.84
CA GLY A 22 1.34 6.69 11.23
C GLY A 22 1.45 6.75 9.71
N VAL A 23 2.14 5.81 9.08
CA VAL A 23 2.29 5.74 7.63
C VAL A 23 1.40 4.62 7.09
N VAL A 24 0.66 4.94 6.03
CA VAL A 24 -0.14 3.93 5.34
C VAL A 24 0.84 3.03 4.58
N MET A 25 0.88 1.76 4.96
CA MET A 25 1.83 0.81 4.41
C MET A 25 1.10 -0.29 3.66
N LEU A 26 1.47 -0.48 2.40
CA LEU A 26 0.96 -1.57 1.60
C LEU A 26 1.99 -2.69 1.59
N ARG A 27 1.55 -3.90 1.84
CA ARG A 27 2.39 -5.08 1.72
C ARG A 27 2.10 -5.73 0.38
N SER A 28 3.14 -5.99 -0.38
CA SER A 28 2.99 -6.54 -1.71
C SER A 28 3.93 -7.71 -1.92
N ARG A 29 3.49 -8.68 -2.69
CA ARG A 29 4.34 -9.81 -3.09
C ARG A 29 5.07 -9.55 -4.40
N ALA A 30 4.78 -8.43 -5.03
CA ALA A 30 5.48 -8.04 -6.24
C ALA A 30 6.94 -7.71 -5.92
N THR A 31 7.79 -7.79 -6.91
CA THR A 31 9.21 -7.50 -6.76
C THR A 31 9.70 -6.65 -7.92
N GLY A 32 10.82 -5.97 -7.71
CA GLY A 32 11.46 -5.20 -8.75
C GLY A 32 10.56 -4.10 -9.33
N THR A 33 10.49 -4.05 -10.64
CA THR A 33 9.70 -3.02 -11.32
C THR A 33 8.22 -3.17 -11.07
N ALA A 34 7.74 -4.39 -10.84
CA ALA A 34 6.33 -4.62 -10.54
C ALA A 34 5.96 -4.00 -9.20
N LEU A 35 6.84 -4.07 -8.22
CA LEU A 35 6.62 -3.46 -6.92
C LEU A 35 6.56 -1.94 -7.04
N ASP A 36 7.47 -1.35 -7.80
CA ASP A 36 7.52 0.09 -8.02
C ASP A 36 6.25 0.57 -8.74
N LYS A 37 5.82 -0.19 -9.73
CA LYS A 37 4.62 0.13 -10.48
C LYS A 37 3.38 0.07 -9.60
N GLU A 38 3.31 -0.92 -8.73
CA GLU A 38 2.20 -1.06 -7.80
C GLU A 38 2.15 0.12 -6.83
N TYR A 39 3.30 0.56 -6.35
CA TYR A 39 3.38 1.72 -5.47
C TYR A 39 2.85 2.97 -6.17
N LYS A 40 3.27 3.21 -7.40
CA LYS A 40 2.83 4.37 -8.16
C LYS A 40 1.33 4.35 -8.43
N THR A 41 0.81 3.19 -8.77
CA THR A 41 -0.62 3.01 -9.02
C THR A 41 -1.43 3.29 -7.75
N MET A 42 -0.98 2.74 -6.62
CA MET A 42 -1.63 2.94 -5.34
C MET A 42 -1.60 4.41 -4.93
N LYS A 43 -0.46 5.05 -5.09
CA LYS A 43 -0.31 6.45 -4.74
C LYS A 43 -1.26 7.32 -5.55
N LYS A 44 -1.35 7.06 -6.84
CA LYS A 44 -2.23 7.80 -7.74
C LYS A 44 -3.70 7.58 -7.36
N ASP A 45 -4.07 6.34 -7.05
CA ASP A 45 -5.43 6.00 -6.67
C ASP A 45 -5.85 6.69 -5.38
N LEU A 46 -5.00 6.65 -4.36
CA LEU A 46 -5.29 7.28 -3.09
C LEU A 46 -5.34 8.80 -3.21
N LYS A 47 -4.48 9.37 -4.03
CA LYS A 47 -4.51 10.81 -4.26
C LYS A 47 -5.81 11.22 -4.92
N ALA A 48 -6.27 10.45 -5.88
CA ALA A 48 -7.55 10.70 -6.55
C ALA A 48 -8.72 10.57 -5.58
N ALA A 49 -8.58 9.70 -4.57
CA ALA A 49 -9.61 9.52 -3.54
C ALA A 49 -9.54 10.58 -2.43
N GLY A 50 -8.53 11.44 -2.47
CA GLY A 50 -8.42 12.53 -1.50
C GLY A 50 -7.42 12.32 -0.38
N TYR A 51 -6.54 11.34 -0.49
CA TYR A 51 -5.52 11.10 0.52
C TYR A 51 -4.18 11.68 0.06
N ASN A 52 -3.62 12.58 0.87
CA ASN A 52 -2.34 13.23 0.58
C ASN A 52 -1.28 12.99 1.66
N GLY A 53 -1.50 12.02 2.52
CA GLY A 53 -0.58 11.73 3.60
C GLY A 53 0.58 10.84 3.19
N SER A 54 1.32 10.39 4.18
CA SER A 54 2.46 9.51 3.98
C SER A 54 2.02 8.13 3.51
N LEU A 55 2.81 7.55 2.63
CA LEU A 55 2.48 6.28 2.00
C LEU A 55 3.76 5.51 1.77
N GLY A 56 3.73 4.21 2.02
CA GLY A 56 4.86 3.35 1.78
C GLY A 56 4.44 2.00 1.26
N ILE A 57 5.40 1.26 0.72
CA ILE A 57 5.15 -0.09 0.26
C ILE A 57 6.27 -1.00 0.75
N ARG A 58 5.90 -2.19 1.16
CA ARG A 58 6.83 -3.18 1.67
C ARG A 58 6.69 -4.46 0.86
N GLY A 59 7.82 -4.96 0.36
CA GLY A 59 7.83 -6.25 -0.32
C GLY A 59 7.77 -7.35 0.72
N VAL A 60 6.85 -8.29 0.53
CA VAL A 60 6.70 -9.44 1.41
C VAL A 60 7.28 -10.64 0.70
N LYS A 61 8.26 -11.28 1.32
CA LYS A 61 8.84 -12.48 0.75
C LYS A 61 7.83 -13.61 0.76
N GLN A 62 7.67 -14.19 -0.40
CA GLN A 62 6.79 -15.29 -0.54
C GLN A 62 7.51 -16.56 -0.23
N GLY A 63 6.85 -17.48 0.40
CA GLY A 63 7.36 -18.78 0.55
C GLY A 63 8.57 -18.87 1.39
N ALA A 64 8.87 -17.98 1.97
CA ALA A 64 9.97 -18.02 2.78
C ALA A 64 10.43 -19.38 3.07
N SER A 65 10.51 -19.92 2.91
CA SER A 65 10.91 -20.80 3.20
C SER A 65 11.29 -21.50 3.43
N VAL A 66 11.27 -21.60 3.38
CA VAL A 66 11.52 -22.33 3.69
C VAL A 66 11.99 -22.73 4.04
#